data_07a2fcc2981666c71d3b1d4356864876
#
_entry.id   07a2fcc2981666c71d3b1d4356864876
#
_cell.length_a   1.000
_cell.length_b   1.000
_cell.length_c   1.000
_cell.angle_alpha   90.00
_cell.angle_beta   90.00
_cell.angle_gamma   90.00
#
_symmetry.space_group_name_H-M   'P 1'
#
loop_
_entity.id
_entity.type
_entity.pdbx_description
1 polymer ?
#
loop_
_entity_poly.entity_id
_entity_poly.type
_entity_poly.pdbx_seq_one_letter_code
_entity_poly.pdbx_strand_id
1 'polypeptide(L)'
;MIINRSIRFILKIYLLALSVFSVFRIILFLSEFDRIDEKEVAILTIIKSFIMGVRFDIVISGYILILPTLIFLTLEVIGFRSKSIKQFFFYWIYILFTISFTVSTADIPYFNQFYDRFSVGAFEWMESYKIVISMIFQEPKYFLFIIPFILLQTVFYIFLKKIFEQENKTQKINFFLNTFVSLIFLAIVFLGIRGRIEEKSPIRIGTAYFSSNSFLNKLGLNPSFILIRSYLDSKDEDNRVVKFMDDKLAIEIVQKNLGITKAQYNSPIARDVQPDKLLSVQPNVVLIIMESMSAAKMKRHGSAEELTPFLDSLSNNSIYFENIYTAGKHTFNGIFSTLFSFPALYRQHSMKTNNQYNGISTSLLNNGYSTTYFTTHDSQFDNI
;
A
#
# COMPACT_ATOMS: atom_id res chain seq x y z
N MET A 1 37.90 6.67 -2.84
CA MET A 1 37.24 5.37 -2.60
C MET A 1 37.19 4.61 -3.92
N ILE A 2 37.89 3.47 -4.05
CA ILE A 2 37.95 2.69 -5.30
C ILE A 2 36.67 1.86 -5.33
N ILE A 3 35.65 2.35 -6.02
CA ILE A 3 34.39 1.62 -6.22
C ILE A 3 34.62 0.56 -7.29
N ASN A 4 34.33 -0.71 -6.95
CA ASN A 4 34.33 -1.87 -7.83
C ASN A 4 33.53 -1.57 -9.11
N ARG A 5 33.97 -2.11 -10.25
CA ARG A 5 33.34 -1.95 -11.56
C ARG A 5 31.88 -2.41 -11.56
N SER A 6 31.61 -3.59 -11.00
CA SER A 6 30.26 -4.18 -10.95
C SER A 6 29.33 -3.33 -10.10
N ILE A 7 29.81 -2.73 -9.02
CA ILE A 7 29.03 -1.79 -8.21
C ILE A 7 28.63 -0.56 -9.03
N ARG A 8 29.60 0.07 -9.72
CA ARG A 8 29.29 1.24 -10.58
C ARG A 8 28.30 0.89 -11.70
N PHE A 9 28.43 -0.28 -12.26
CA PHE A 9 27.55 -0.81 -13.28
C PHE A 9 26.11 -0.94 -12.75
N ILE A 10 25.92 -1.59 -11.61
CA ILE A 10 24.61 -1.77 -10.98
C ILE A 10 24.00 -0.43 -10.54
N LEU A 11 24.80 0.46 -9.94
CA LEU A 11 24.32 1.80 -9.55
C LEU A 11 23.81 2.61 -10.75
N LYS A 12 24.48 2.54 -11.91
CA LYS A 12 23.99 3.23 -13.12
C LYS A 12 22.63 2.70 -13.55
N ILE A 13 22.40 1.38 -13.45
CA ILE A 13 21.11 0.78 -13.79
C ILE A 13 20.04 1.20 -12.78
N TYR A 14 20.37 1.21 -11.48
CA TYR A 14 19.46 1.76 -10.45
C TYR A 14 19.06 3.19 -10.77
N LEU A 15 20.03 4.08 -11.00
CA LEU A 15 19.75 5.47 -11.29
C LEU A 15 18.88 5.65 -12.53
N LEU A 16 19.15 4.89 -13.59
CA LEU A 16 18.34 4.91 -14.80
C LEU A 16 16.89 4.48 -14.53
N ALA A 17 16.70 3.38 -13.80
CA ALA A 17 15.37 2.89 -13.45
C ALA A 17 14.59 3.87 -12.56
N LEU A 18 15.24 4.41 -11.52
CA LEU A 18 14.64 5.41 -10.64
C LEU A 18 14.24 6.69 -11.39
N SER A 19 15.05 7.11 -12.37
CA SER A 19 14.71 8.26 -13.22
C SER A 19 13.43 7.99 -14.03
N VAL A 20 13.28 6.80 -14.63
CA VAL A 20 12.09 6.43 -15.39
C VAL A 20 10.85 6.35 -14.49
N PHE A 21 10.94 5.71 -13.33
CA PHE A 21 9.83 5.68 -12.36
C PHE A 21 9.43 7.08 -11.89
N SER A 22 10.41 7.95 -11.67
CA SER A 22 10.16 9.34 -11.27
C SER A 22 9.42 10.11 -12.36
N VAL A 23 9.70 9.87 -13.63
CA VAL A 23 8.96 10.49 -14.73
C VAL A 23 7.51 10.01 -14.77
N PHE A 24 7.23 8.69 -14.60
CA PHE A 24 5.86 8.20 -14.49
C PHE A 24 5.12 8.83 -13.31
N ARG A 25 5.79 9.01 -12.17
CA ARG A 25 5.21 9.69 -11.01
C ARG A 25 4.90 11.16 -11.28
N ILE A 26 5.77 11.86 -12.01
CA ILE A 26 5.52 13.24 -12.43
C ILE A 26 4.30 13.29 -13.36
N ILE A 27 4.18 12.36 -14.31
CA ILE A 27 3.03 12.30 -15.21
C ILE A 27 1.73 12.09 -14.41
N LEU A 28 1.72 11.14 -13.46
CA LEU A 28 0.57 10.94 -12.58
C LEU A 28 0.28 12.18 -11.72
N PHE A 29 1.29 12.81 -11.17
CA PHE A 29 1.14 14.03 -10.39
C PHE A 29 0.49 15.16 -11.21
N LEU A 30 0.94 15.35 -12.43
CA LEU A 30 0.40 16.38 -13.33
C LEU A 30 -1.01 16.05 -13.82
N SER A 31 -1.33 14.77 -14.02
CA SER A 31 -2.68 14.34 -14.44
C SER A 31 -3.76 14.51 -13.36
N GLU A 32 -3.35 14.62 -12.09
CA GLU A 32 -4.24 14.72 -10.94
C GLU A 32 -3.97 15.98 -10.11
N PHE A 33 -3.29 16.97 -10.70
CA PHE A 33 -2.88 18.19 -10.00
C PHE A 33 -4.05 18.95 -9.38
N ASP A 34 -5.19 18.98 -10.07
CA ASP A 34 -6.41 19.66 -9.61
C ASP A 34 -7.00 19.09 -8.30
N ARG A 35 -6.53 17.90 -7.89
CA ARG A 35 -6.93 17.26 -6.60
C ARG A 35 -6.17 17.78 -5.40
N ILE A 36 -5.20 18.64 -5.62
CA ILE A 36 -4.40 19.23 -4.55
C ILE A 36 -5.01 20.60 -4.26
N ASP A 37 -5.63 20.74 -3.09
CA ASP A 37 -5.98 22.06 -2.61
C ASP A 37 -4.69 22.79 -2.20
N GLU A 38 -4.25 23.73 -3.03
CA GLU A 38 -3.03 24.52 -2.81
C GLU A 38 -3.01 25.25 -1.47
N LYS A 39 -4.18 25.51 -0.89
CA LYS A 39 -4.30 26.20 0.41
C LYS A 39 -4.05 25.27 1.59
N GLU A 40 -4.26 23.98 1.42
CA GLU A 40 -4.15 22.99 2.50
C GLU A 40 -2.86 22.18 2.46
N VAL A 41 -2.16 22.15 1.31
CA VAL A 41 -1.00 21.27 1.13
C VAL A 41 0.31 22.04 1.09
N ALA A 42 1.15 21.82 2.09
CA ALA A 42 2.51 22.37 2.12
C ALA A 42 3.39 21.72 1.02
N ILE A 43 4.21 22.51 0.34
CA ILE A 43 5.19 22.04 -0.67
C ILE A 43 6.05 20.90 -0.12
N LEU A 44 6.40 20.94 1.17
CA LEU A 44 7.17 19.89 1.84
C LEU A 44 6.46 18.52 1.81
N THR A 45 5.13 18.49 1.85
CA THR A 45 4.33 17.27 1.75
C THR A 45 4.42 16.66 0.35
N ILE A 46 4.41 17.50 -0.69
CA ILE A 46 4.61 17.05 -2.07
C ILE A 46 6.02 16.46 -2.23
N ILE A 47 7.05 17.14 -1.73
CA ILE A 47 8.44 16.63 -1.77
C ILE A 47 8.55 15.29 -1.03
N LYS A 48 7.92 15.15 0.15
CA LYS A 48 7.89 13.89 0.90
C LYS A 48 7.26 12.76 0.09
N SER A 49 6.21 13.03 -0.69
CA SER A 49 5.58 12.05 -1.58
C SER A 49 6.56 11.52 -2.63
N PHE A 50 7.33 12.41 -3.26
CA PHE A 50 8.35 12.00 -4.23
C PHE A 50 9.49 11.21 -3.59
N ILE A 51 9.98 11.63 -2.41
CA ILE A 51 11.01 10.90 -1.66
C ILE A 51 10.50 9.51 -1.27
N MET A 52 9.27 9.42 -0.78
CA MET A 52 8.64 8.14 -0.46
C MET A 52 8.54 7.26 -1.72
N GLY A 53 8.18 7.85 -2.85
CA GLY A 53 8.11 7.14 -4.12
C GLY A 53 9.46 6.55 -4.55
N VAL A 54 10.54 7.30 -4.47
CA VAL A 54 11.89 6.80 -4.73
C VAL A 54 12.23 5.62 -3.81
N ARG A 55 11.79 5.64 -2.56
CA ARG A 55 12.01 4.53 -1.62
C ARG A 55 11.34 3.24 -2.10
N PHE A 56 10.09 3.30 -2.57
CA PHE A 56 9.41 2.14 -3.16
C PHE A 56 10.00 1.72 -4.51
N ASP A 57 10.48 2.67 -5.31
CA ASP A 57 11.15 2.38 -6.58
C ASP A 57 12.47 1.62 -6.35
N ILE A 58 13.21 1.95 -5.27
CA ILE A 58 14.42 1.22 -4.85
C ILE A 58 14.06 -0.22 -4.50
N VAL A 59 12.95 -0.47 -3.84
CA VAL A 59 12.50 -1.83 -3.50
C VAL A 59 12.24 -2.66 -4.76
N ILE A 60 11.45 -2.13 -5.70
CA ILE A 60 11.15 -2.83 -6.96
C ILE A 60 12.40 -3.01 -7.81
N SER A 61 13.23 -1.98 -7.93
CA SER A 61 14.51 -2.10 -8.63
C SER A 61 15.41 -3.13 -7.95
N GLY A 62 15.36 -3.20 -6.63
CA GLY A 62 16.08 -4.21 -5.83
C GLY A 62 15.62 -5.64 -6.14
N TYR A 63 14.32 -5.89 -6.23
CA TYR A 63 13.80 -7.23 -6.60
C TYR A 63 14.28 -7.65 -7.99
N ILE A 64 14.34 -6.72 -8.94
CA ILE A 64 14.81 -7.01 -10.31
C ILE A 64 16.33 -7.21 -10.34
N LEU A 65 17.08 -6.41 -9.58
CA LEU A 65 18.54 -6.32 -9.68
C LEU A 65 19.29 -7.20 -8.67
N ILE A 66 18.63 -7.82 -7.68
CA ILE A 66 19.34 -8.62 -6.67
C ILE A 66 20.13 -9.77 -7.28
N LEU A 67 19.52 -10.53 -8.20
CA LEU A 67 20.16 -11.65 -8.86
C LEU A 67 21.32 -11.18 -9.78
N PRO A 68 21.14 -10.19 -10.69
CA PRO A 68 22.26 -9.62 -11.43
C PRO A 68 23.38 -9.09 -10.51
N THR A 69 23.03 -8.42 -9.42
CA THR A 69 24.02 -7.88 -8.47
C THR A 69 24.85 -8.99 -7.87
N LEU A 70 24.24 -10.05 -7.35
CA LEU A 70 24.92 -11.18 -6.76
C LEU A 70 25.89 -11.83 -7.77
N ILE A 71 25.40 -12.10 -8.98
CA ILE A 71 26.23 -12.76 -10.01
C ILE A 71 27.38 -11.87 -10.47
N PHE A 72 27.13 -10.59 -10.79
CA PHE A 72 28.19 -9.71 -11.27
C PHE A 72 29.25 -9.41 -10.19
N LEU A 73 28.87 -9.30 -8.92
CA LEU A 73 29.82 -9.14 -7.82
C LEU A 73 30.67 -10.41 -7.64
N THR A 74 30.06 -11.59 -7.68
CA THR A 74 30.77 -12.87 -7.58
C THR A 74 31.76 -13.02 -8.74
N LEU A 75 31.32 -12.76 -9.96
CA LEU A 75 32.17 -12.85 -11.15
C LEU A 75 33.35 -11.87 -11.11
N GLU A 76 33.14 -10.67 -10.57
CA GLU A 76 34.20 -9.67 -10.39
C GLU A 76 35.23 -10.10 -9.34
N VAL A 77 34.79 -10.74 -8.24
CA VAL A 77 35.68 -11.27 -7.19
C VAL A 77 36.53 -12.43 -7.72
N ILE A 78 35.92 -13.33 -8.49
CA ILE A 78 36.60 -14.49 -9.09
C ILE A 78 37.49 -14.09 -10.29
N GLY A 79 37.26 -12.88 -10.84
CA GLY A 79 37.96 -12.41 -12.05
C GLY A 79 37.44 -13.04 -13.34
N PHE A 80 36.27 -13.70 -13.31
CA PHE A 80 35.68 -14.37 -14.47
C PHE A 80 34.81 -13.41 -15.29
N ARG A 81 34.88 -13.53 -16.61
CA ARG A 81 34.07 -12.73 -17.54
C ARG A 81 33.39 -13.63 -18.57
N SER A 82 32.09 -13.45 -18.73
CA SER A 82 31.30 -14.16 -19.72
C SER A 82 30.40 -13.16 -20.49
N LYS A 83 30.54 -13.18 -21.80
CA LYS A 83 29.69 -12.41 -22.70
C LYS A 83 28.25 -12.91 -22.67
N SER A 84 28.06 -14.24 -22.58
CA SER A 84 26.75 -14.87 -22.53
C SER A 84 25.99 -14.51 -21.26
N ILE A 85 26.65 -14.52 -20.08
CA ILE A 85 26.04 -14.08 -18.82
C ILE A 85 25.65 -12.60 -18.89
N LYS A 86 26.53 -11.77 -19.45
CA LYS A 86 26.26 -10.33 -19.62
C LYS A 86 25.05 -10.11 -20.52
N GLN A 87 24.95 -10.85 -21.64
CA GLN A 87 23.83 -10.77 -22.57
C GLN A 87 22.53 -11.29 -21.95
N PHE A 88 22.58 -12.39 -21.20
CA PHE A 88 21.43 -12.92 -20.46
C PHE A 88 20.86 -11.85 -19.50
N PHE A 89 21.72 -11.23 -18.68
CA PHE A 89 21.25 -10.23 -17.73
C PHE A 89 20.84 -8.91 -18.38
N PHE A 90 21.30 -8.59 -19.58
CA PHE A 90 20.78 -7.48 -20.35
C PHE A 90 19.29 -7.69 -20.64
N TYR A 91 18.90 -8.84 -21.17
CA TYR A 91 17.50 -9.15 -21.46
C TYR A 91 16.67 -9.34 -20.20
N TRP A 92 17.21 -9.96 -19.16
CA TRP A 92 16.57 -10.09 -17.86
C TRP A 92 16.16 -8.74 -17.30
N ILE A 93 17.09 -7.81 -17.21
CA ILE A 93 16.87 -6.46 -16.69
C ILE A 93 15.90 -5.71 -17.59
N TYR A 94 16.09 -5.76 -18.90
CA TYR A 94 15.25 -5.08 -19.86
C TYR A 94 13.79 -5.55 -19.77
N ILE A 95 13.55 -6.86 -19.78
CA ILE A 95 12.21 -7.46 -19.75
C ILE A 95 11.50 -7.11 -18.43
N LEU A 96 12.15 -7.32 -17.29
CA LEU A 96 11.50 -7.09 -15.99
C LEU A 96 11.21 -5.62 -15.73
N PHE A 97 12.10 -4.70 -16.13
CA PHE A 97 11.77 -3.29 -16.05
C PHE A 97 10.69 -2.88 -17.06
N THR A 98 10.67 -3.46 -18.26
CA THR A 98 9.58 -3.25 -19.23
C THR A 98 8.23 -3.63 -18.63
N ILE A 99 8.14 -4.79 -17.99
CA ILE A 99 6.91 -5.21 -17.29
C ILE A 99 6.53 -4.18 -16.22
N SER A 100 7.48 -3.75 -15.40
CA SER A 100 7.23 -2.77 -14.34
C SER A 100 6.81 -1.40 -14.88
N PHE A 101 7.39 -0.94 -15.98
CA PHE A 101 7.00 0.32 -16.65
C PHE A 101 5.64 0.20 -17.35
N THR A 102 5.29 -0.98 -17.88
CA THR A 102 3.93 -1.25 -18.40
C THR A 102 2.90 -1.14 -17.29
N VAL A 103 3.16 -1.71 -16.11
CA VAL A 103 2.29 -1.55 -14.94
C VAL A 103 2.18 -0.08 -14.54
N SER A 104 3.30 0.66 -14.53
CA SER A 104 3.30 2.09 -14.21
C SER A 104 2.52 2.93 -15.22
N THR A 105 2.51 2.52 -16.49
CA THR A 105 1.73 3.18 -17.53
C THR A 105 0.24 2.91 -17.39
N ALA A 106 -0.13 1.65 -17.13
CA ALA A 106 -1.53 1.24 -16.92
C ALA A 106 -2.12 1.85 -15.64
N ASP A 107 -1.29 2.10 -14.64
CA ASP A 107 -1.69 2.69 -13.38
C ASP A 107 -2.20 4.13 -13.51
N ILE A 108 -1.71 4.92 -14.46
CA ILE A 108 -2.12 6.32 -14.63
C ILE A 108 -3.60 6.43 -15.01
N PRO A 109 -4.07 5.85 -16.14
CA PRO A 109 -5.48 5.90 -16.48
C PRO A 109 -6.36 5.14 -15.47
N TYR A 110 -5.86 4.08 -14.85
CA TYR A 110 -6.56 3.39 -13.78
C TYR A 110 -6.78 4.32 -12.58
N PHE A 111 -5.75 5.06 -12.18
CA PHE A 111 -5.86 6.04 -11.09
C PHE A 111 -6.83 7.17 -11.41
N ASN A 112 -6.79 7.71 -12.64
CA ASN A 112 -7.72 8.76 -13.08
C ASN A 112 -9.18 8.30 -12.94
N GLN A 113 -9.47 7.01 -13.18
CA GLN A 113 -10.82 6.45 -13.14
C GLN A 113 -11.27 6.05 -11.73
N PHE A 114 -10.39 5.35 -10.97
CA PHE A 114 -10.75 4.69 -9.71
C PHE A 114 -10.16 5.37 -8.46
N TYR A 115 -9.29 6.38 -8.64
CA TYR A 115 -8.61 7.10 -7.55
C TYR A 115 -7.79 6.19 -6.63
N ASP A 116 -7.34 5.07 -7.18
CA ASP A 116 -6.52 4.10 -6.49
C ASP A 116 -5.42 3.53 -7.38
N ARG A 117 -4.38 2.95 -6.76
CA ARG A 117 -3.25 2.37 -7.47
C ARG A 117 -3.63 1.03 -8.08
N PHE A 118 -3.00 0.69 -9.21
CA PHE A 118 -3.23 -0.55 -9.92
C PHE A 118 -2.90 -1.77 -9.05
N SER A 119 -3.89 -2.59 -8.74
CA SER A 119 -3.80 -3.73 -7.84
C SER A 119 -4.34 -5.01 -8.50
N VAL A 120 -4.24 -6.15 -7.81
CA VAL A 120 -4.78 -7.42 -8.30
C VAL A 120 -6.29 -7.36 -8.54
N GLY A 121 -7.03 -6.54 -7.81
CA GLY A 121 -8.47 -6.32 -8.03
C GLY A 121 -8.80 -5.80 -9.43
N ALA A 122 -7.87 -5.11 -10.09
CA ALA A 122 -8.04 -4.71 -11.48
C ALA A 122 -8.21 -5.89 -12.44
N PHE A 123 -7.67 -7.06 -12.08
CA PHE A 123 -7.78 -8.27 -12.91
C PHE A 123 -9.12 -9.00 -12.76
N GLU A 124 -9.92 -8.72 -11.73
CA GLU A 124 -11.28 -9.23 -11.60
C GLU A 124 -12.15 -8.75 -12.77
N TRP A 125 -11.87 -7.55 -13.29
CA TRP A 125 -12.50 -7.02 -14.49
C TRP A 125 -12.05 -7.70 -15.79
N MET A 126 -10.92 -8.43 -15.76
CA MET A 126 -10.38 -9.13 -16.94
C MET A 126 -11.18 -10.39 -17.33
N GLU A 127 -12.08 -10.88 -16.47
CA GLU A 127 -13.08 -11.88 -16.89
C GLU A 127 -13.93 -11.36 -18.07
N SER A 128 -14.03 -10.03 -18.18
CA SER A 128 -14.67 -9.32 -19.27
C SER A 128 -13.66 -8.57 -20.15
N TYR A 129 -12.53 -9.22 -20.50
CA TYR A 129 -11.43 -8.58 -21.27
C TYR A 129 -11.90 -7.85 -22.54
N LYS A 130 -12.96 -8.32 -23.20
CA LYS A 130 -13.55 -7.64 -24.35
C LYS A 130 -14.10 -6.25 -24.00
N ILE A 131 -14.72 -6.14 -22.82
CA ILE A 131 -15.24 -4.86 -22.32
C ILE A 131 -14.06 -3.92 -22.00
N VAL A 132 -13.05 -4.41 -21.30
CA VAL A 132 -11.84 -3.61 -20.97
C VAL A 132 -11.16 -3.11 -22.25
N ILE A 133 -10.96 -3.99 -23.23
CA ILE A 133 -10.37 -3.62 -24.52
C ILE A 133 -11.26 -2.58 -25.22
N SER A 134 -12.59 -2.79 -25.26
CA SER A 134 -13.48 -1.81 -25.90
C SER A 134 -13.46 -0.45 -25.21
N MET A 135 -13.39 -0.42 -23.86
CA MET A 135 -13.24 0.82 -23.09
C MET A 135 -11.96 1.58 -23.43
N ILE A 136 -10.84 0.87 -23.53
CA ILE A 136 -9.54 1.48 -23.94
C ILE A 136 -9.65 2.12 -25.33
N PHE A 137 -10.31 1.43 -26.27
CA PHE A 137 -10.48 1.96 -27.65
C PHE A 137 -11.55 3.05 -27.76
N GLN A 138 -12.54 3.07 -26.86
CA GLN A 138 -13.58 4.09 -26.83
C GLN A 138 -13.11 5.42 -26.24
N GLU A 139 -12.08 5.38 -25.38
CA GLU A 139 -11.52 6.57 -24.74
C GLU A 139 -10.15 6.93 -25.32
N PRO A 140 -10.09 7.84 -26.33
CA PRO A 140 -8.84 8.22 -26.99
C PRO A 140 -7.77 8.76 -26.04
N LYS A 141 -8.18 9.27 -24.87
CA LYS A 141 -7.25 9.77 -23.84
C LYS A 141 -6.27 8.72 -23.34
N TYR A 142 -6.64 7.43 -23.38
CA TYR A 142 -5.73 6.36 -22.93
C TYR A 142 -4.53 6.20 -23.87
N PHE A 143 -4.69 6.50 -25.15
CA PHE A 143 -3.58 6.47 -26.10
C PHE A 143 -2.51 7.53 -25.81
N LEU A 144 -2.87 8.63 -25.15
CA LEU A 144 -1.91 9.66 -24.74
C LEU A 144 -0.86 9.13 -23.75
N PHE A 145 -1.18 8.09 -22.96
CA PHE A 145 -0.24 7.48 -22.02
C PHE A 145 0.69 6.46 -22.69
N ILE A 146 0.36 5.97 -23.87
CA ILE A 146 1.22 5.06 -24.64
C ILE A 146 2.43 5.80 -25.21
N ILE A 147 2.28 7.07 -25.59
CA ILE A 147 3.37 7.89 -26.15
C ILE A 147 4.52 8.06 -25.14
N PRO A 148 4.29 8.54 -23.90
CA PRO A 148 5.34 8.59 -22.86
C PRO A 148 5.95 7.23 -22.58
N PHE A 149 5.16 6.15 -22.57
CA PHE A 149 5.68 4.79 -22.37
C PHE A 149 6.70 4.40 -23.44
N ILE A 150 6.34 4.56 -24.73
CA ILE A 150 7.25 4.19 -25.84
C ILE A 150 8.53 5.03 -25.78
N LEU A 151 8.39 6.32 -25.48
CA LEU A 151 9.53 7.22 -25.37
C LEU A 151 10.46 6.81 -24.20
N LEU A 152 9.90 6.61 -23.03
CA LEU A 152 10.67 6.22 -21.84
C LEU A 152 11.29 4.83 -22.01
N GLN A 153 10.58 3.89 -22.60
CA GLN A 153 11.08 2.56 -22.91
C GLN A 153 12.25 2.61 -23.91
N THR A 154 12.15 3.45 -24.91
CA THR A 154 13.22 3.63 -25.90
C THR A 154 14.45 4.28 -25.26
N VAL A 155 14.26 5.31 -24.46
CA VAL A 155 15.32 5.96 -23.67
C VAL A 155 15.99 4.94 -22.73
N PHE A 156 15.19 4.18 -21.99
CA PHE A 156 15.70 3.14 -21.09
C PHE A 156 16.54 2.10 -21.84
N TYR A 157 16.05 1.59 -22.99
CA TYR A 157 16.79 0.63 -23.82
C TYR A 157 18.13 1.21 -24.30
N ILE A 158 18.15 2.43 -24.83
CA ILE A 158 19.37 3.06 -25.35
C ILE A 158 20.40 3.23 -24.23
N PHE A 159 20.00 3.76 -23.07
CA PHE A 159 20.92 3.97 -21.96
C PHE A 159 21.37 2.65 -21.33
N LEU A 160 20.47 1.67 -21.17
CA LEU A 160 20.81 0.34 -20.69
C LEU A 160 21.84 -0.32 -21.61
N LYS A 161 21.63 -0.27 -22.93
CA LYS A 161 22.57 -0.76 -23.93
C LYS A 161 23.95 -0.09 -23.80
N LYS A 162 23.98 1.24 -23.69
CA LYS A 162 25.22 2.00 -23.47
C LYS A 162 25.93 1.57 -22.17
N ILE A 163 25.19 1.36 -21.07
CA ILE A 163 25.77 0.89 -19.79
C ILE A 163 26.39 -0.50 -19.97
N PHE A 164 25.74 -1.40 -20.70
CA PHE A 164 26.23 -2.73 -20.97
C PHE A 164 27.41 -2.76 -21.94
N GLU A 165 27.48 -1.84 -22.90
CA GLU A 165 28.57 -1.76 -23.87
C GLU A 165 29.82 -1.10 -23.29
N GLN A 166 29.69 -0.29 -22.21
CA GLN A 166 30.86 0.33 -21.61
C GLN A 166 31.87 -0.70 -21.10
N GLU A 167 33.01 -0.79 -21.77
CA GLU A 167 34.18 -1.50 -21.32
C GLU A 167 34.92 -0.60 -20.29
N ASN A 168 34.66 -0.79 -19.02
CA ASN A 168 35.44 -0.15 -17.99
C ASN A 168 36.76 -0.90 -17.81
N LYS A 169 37.89 -0.15 -17.84
CA LYS A 169 39.21 -0.71 -17.57
C LYS A 169 39.22 -1.45 -16.22
N THR A 170 39.79 -2.64 -16.20
CA THR A 170 39.98 -3.40 -14.96
C THR A 170 40.98 -2.69 -14.06
N GLN A 171 40.53 -2.27 -12.89
CA GLN A 171 41.44 -1.94 -11.80
C GLN A 171 41.77 -3.25 -11.07
N LYS A 172 43.07 -3.54 -10.89
CA LYS A 172 43.50 -4.63 -10.02
C LYS A 172 43.22 -4.20 -8.57
N ILE A 173 42.14 -4.72 -8.01
CA ILE A 173 41.75 -4.52 -6.61
C ILE A 173 42.22 -5.78 -5.86
N ASN A 174 42.75 -5.60 -4.65
CA ASN A 174 43.09 -6.72 -3.78
C ASN A 174 41.84 -7.59 -3.55
N PHE A 175 41.97 -8.91 -3.64
CA PHE A 175 40.88 -9.87 -3.51
C PHE A 175 40.07 -9.64 -2.22
N PHE A 176 40.74 -9.52 -1.08
CA PHE A 176 40.04 -9.31 0.20
C PHE A 176 39.27 -8.00 0.23
N LEU A 177 39.87 -6.91 -0.25
CA LEU A 177 39.19 -5.61 -0.31
C LEU A 177 38.00 -5.64 -1.27
N ASN A 178 38.14 -6.31 -2.42
CA ASN A 178 37.08 -6.45 -3.39
C ASN A 178 35.90 -7.26 -2.83
N THR A 179 36.18 -8.35 -2.15
CA THR A 179 35.16 -9.17 -1.47
C THR A 179 34.45 -8.38 -0.37
N PHE A 180 35.19 -7.70 0.48
CA PHE A 180 34.64 -6.89 1.57
C PHE A 180 33.70 -5.79 1.06
N VAL A 181 34.15 -5.01 0.06
CA VAL A 181 33.33 -3.94 -0.55
C VAL A 181 32.09 -4.51 -1.25
N SER A 182 32.22 -5.68 -1.89
CA SER A 182 31.08 -6.36 -2.54
C SER A 182 30.04 -6.84 -1.53
N LEU A 183 30.47 -7.36 -0.37
CA LEU A 183 29.57 -7.77 0.72
C LEU A 183 28.83 -6.57 1.33
N ILE A 184 29.53 -5.45 1.56
CA ILE A 184 28.90 -4.22 2.04
C ILE A 184 27.85 -3.73 1.04
N PHE A 185 28.18 -3.71 -0.25
CA PHE A 185 27.23 -3.28 -1.26
C PHE A 185 26.00 -4.19 -1.34
N LEU A 186 26.21 -5.52 -1.24
CA LEU A 186 25.10 -6.47 -1.19
C LEU A 186 24.20 -6.24 0.03
N ALA A 187 24.80 -5.95 1.20
CA ALA A 187 24.04 -5.58 2.39
C ALA A 187 23.22 -4.30 2.19
N ILE A 188 23.78 -3.28 1.52
CA ILE A 188 23.06 -2.04 1.17
C ILE A 188 21.89 -2.34 0.22
N VAL A 189 22.08 -3.18 -0.81
CA VAL A 189 21.02 -3.59 -1.72
C VAL A 189 19.93 -4.34 -0.96
N PHE A 190 20.29 -5.23 -0.04
CA PHE A 190 19.34 -5.94 0.81
C PHE A 190 18.54 -4.98 1.70
N LEU A 191 19.19 -3.98 2.32
CA LEU A 191 18.50 -2.94 3.08
C LEU A 191 17.57 -2.11 2.19
N GLY A 192 17.99 -1.81 0.96
CA GLY A 192 17.15 -1.15 -0.04
C GLY A 192 15.90 -1.96 -0.38
N ILE A 193 16.03 -3.27 -0.56
CA ILE A 193 14.91 -4.20 -0.79
C ILE A 193 13.98 -4.25 0.42
N ARG A 194 14.54 -4.31 1.64
CA ARG A 194 13.75 -4.26 2.87
C ARG A 194 12.98 -2.96 3.02
N GLY A 195 13.51 -1.87 2.46
CA GLY A 195 12.92 -0.53 2.46
C GLY A 195 12.87 0.15 3.83
N ARG A 196 13.43 -0.48 4.89
CA ARG A 196 13.45 -0.01 6.28
C ARG A 196 14.73 -0.42 6.99
N ILE A 197 15.18 0.44 7.92
CA ILE A 197 16.33 0.16 8.79
C ILE A 197 15.85 -0.38 10.14
N GLU A 198 14.66 0.03 10.60
CA GLU A 198 14.10 -0.38 11.89
C GLU A 198 13.88 -1.91 11.96
N GLU A 199 13.87 -2.49 13.17
CA GLU A 199 13.66 -3.93 13.40
C GLU A 199 12.24 -4.44 13.03
N LYS A 200 11.34 -3.56 12.67
CA LYS A 200 9.98 -3.86 12.25
C LYS A 200 9.94 -4.65 10.92
N SER A 201 8.76 -5.07 10.51
CA SER A 201 8.50 -5.74 9.22
C SER A 201 9.03 -4.93 8.03
N PRO A 202 9.35 -5.56 6.88
CA PRO A 202 9.69 -4.85 5.65
C PRO A 202 8.65 -3.79 5.28
N ILE A 203 9.03 -2.86 4.40
CA ILE A 203 8.14 -1.79 3.93
C ILE A 203 6.80 -2.35 3.47
N ARG A 204 5.72 -1.67 3.86
CA ARG A 204 4.33 -1.99 3.49
C ARG A 204 3.63 -0.78 2.90
N ILE A 205 2.44 -0.96 2.33
CA ILE A 205 1.63 0.12 1.73
C ILE A 205 1.41 1.26 2.74
N GLY A 206 1.07 0.96 4.00
CA GLY A 206 0.88 1.94 5.07
C GLY A 206 2.09 2.82 5.36
N THR A 207 3.31 2.42 4.94
CA THR A 207 4.50 3.27 5.05
C THR A 207 4.36 4.58 4.27
N ALA A 208 3.54 4.59 3.23
CA ALA A 208 3.29 5.78 2.41
C ALA A 208 2.23 6.73 2.99
N TYR A 209 1.53 6.35 4.05
CA TYR A 209 0.54 7.21 4.70
C TYR A 209 1.21 8.14 5.70
N PHE A 210 1.70 9.27 5.21
CA PHE A 210 2.46 10.25 5.98
C PHE A 210 1.77 11.62 6.06
N SER A 211 0.61 11.78 5.42
CA SER A 211 -0.16 13.02 5.39
C SER A 211 -1.67 12.75 5.41
N SER A 212 -2.46 13.79 5.67
CA SER A 212 -3.93 13.78 5.54
C SER A 212 -4.40 13.72 4.09
N ASN A 213 -3.56 14.09 3.12
CA ASN A 213 -3.91 14.07 1.70
C ASN A 213 -3.73 12.67 1.11
N SER A 214 -4.85 12.02 0.81
CA SER A 214 -4.89 10.64 0.27
C SER A 214 -4.17 10.51 -1.08
N PHE A 215 -4.27 11.50 -1.96
CA PHE A 215 -3.59 11.47 -3.25
C PHE A 215 -2.06 11.47 -3.09
N LEU A 216 -1.52 12.35 -2.23
CA LEU A 216 -0.07 12.43 -2.01
C LEU A 216 0.48 11.18 -1.34
N ASN A 217 -0.28 10.56 -0.46
CA ASN A 217 0.09 9.27 0.12
C ASN A 217 0.16 8.18 -0.97
N LYS A 218 -0.84 8.11 -1.84
CA LYS A 218 -0.87 7.15 -2.96
C LYS A 218 0.20 7.45 -4.01
N LEU A 219 0.48 8.72 -4.30
CA LEU A 219 1.56 9.12 -5.20
C LEU A 219 2.94 8.61 -4.74
N GLY A 220 3.14 8.53 -3.42
CA GLY A 220 4.33 7.94 -2.79
C GLY A 220 4.49 6.43 -2.97
N LEU A 221 3.55 5.73 -3.59
CA LEU A 221 3.63 4.29 -3.83
C LEU A 221 4.17 3.99 -5.25
N ASN A 222 4.76 2.80 -5.41
CA ASN A 222 5.10 2.26 -6.73
C ASN A 222 4.02 1.25 -7.16
N PRO A 223 3.41 1.36 -8.35
CA PRO A 223 2.30 0.49 -8.76
C PRO A 223 2.70 -0.98 -8.90
N SER A 224 3.93 -1.28 -9.32
CA SER A 224 4.40 -2.68 -9.36
C SER A 224 4.52 -3.28 -7.96
N PHE A 225 4.91 -2.48 -6.96
CA PHE A 225 4.91 -2.91 -5.56
C PHE A 225 3.49 -3.22 -5.09
N ILE A 226 2.53 -2.35 -5.38
CA ILE A 226 1.12 -2.55 -5.02
C ILE A 226 0.57 -3.81 -5.67
N LEU A 227 0.83 -4.00 -6.97
CA LEU A 227 0.36 -5.17 -7.70
C LEU A 227 0.92 -6.48 -7.10
N ILE A 228 2.23 -6.55 -6.85
CA ILE A 228 2.85 -7.72 -6.24
C ILE A 228 2.27 -7.95 -4.84
N ARG A 229 2.15 -6.89 -4.04
CA ARG A 229 1.69 -7.01 -2.66
C ARG A 229 0.23 -7.44 -2.59
N SER A 230 -0.66 -6.81 -3.36
CA SER A 230 -2.07 -7.17 -3.43
C SER A 230 -2.27 -8.60 -3.95
N TYR A 231 -1.44 -9.07 -4.89
CA TYR A 231 -1.46 -10.45 -5.35
C TYR A 231 -1.05 -11.43 -4.24
N LEU A 232 0.02 -11.15 -3.49
CA LEU A 232 0.43 -11.99 -2.38
C LEU A 232 -0.64 -12.02 -1.27
N ASP A 233 -1.21 -10.86 -0.95
CA ASP A 233 -2.27 -10.76 0.05
C ASP A 233 -3.57 -11.47 -0.39
N SER A 234 -3.87 -11.50 -1.70
CA SER A 234 -5.03 -12.27 -2.23
C SER A 234 -4.83 -13.80 -2.15
N LYS A 235 -3.58 -14.27 -2.08
CA LYS A 235 -3.26 -15.69 -1.93
C LYS A 235 -3.16 -16.14 -0.47
N ASP A 236 -3.13 -15.20 0.46
CA ASP A 236 -3.13 -15.50 1.88
C ASP A 236 -4.46 -16.19 2.25
N GLU A 237 -4.37 -17.37 2.87
CA GLU A 237 -5.55 -18.15 3.28
C GLU A 237 -6.42 -17.39 4.28
N ASP A 238 -5.80 -16.54 5.09
CA ASP A 238 -6.49 -15.70 6.07
C ASP A 238 -7.37 -14.62 5.39
N ASN A 239 -7.11 -14.29 4.12
CA ASN A 239 -7.85 -13.30 3.32
C ASN A 239 -8.84 -13.94 2.33
N ARG A 240 -9.02 -15.27 2.34
CA ARG A 240 -10.00 -15.92 1.44
C ARG A 240 -11.41 -15.52 1.80
N VAL A 241 -12.18 -15.18 0.78
CA VAL A 241 -13.64 -15.01 0.92
C VAL A 241 -14.27 -16.36 1.22
N VAL A 242 -14.88 -16.50 2.39
CA VAL A 242 -15.59 -17.72 2.77
C VAL A 242 -17.08 -17.51 2.52
N LYS A 243 -17.64 -18.25 1.57
CA LYS A 243 -19.05 -18.21 1.27
C LYS A 243 -19.79 -19.24 2.15
N PHE A 244 -20.57 -18.78 3.12
CA PHE A 244 -21.32 -19.63 4.03
C PHE A 244 -22.71 -19.99 3.54
N MET A 245 -23.31 -19.10 2.76
CA MET A 245 -24.67 -19.28 2.25
C MET A 245 -24.84 -18.50 0.95
N ASP A 246 -25.98 -18.66 0.32
CA ASP A 246 -26.35 -17.87 -0.86
C ASP A 246 -26.52 -16.39 -0.48
N ASP A 247 -26.05 -15.47 -1.34
CA ASP A 247 -26.03 -14.03 -1.05
C ASP A 247 -27.45 -13.47 -0.89
N LYS A 248 -28.43 -13.97 -1.65
CA LYS A 248 -29.82 -13.54 -1.53
C LYS A 248 -30.42 -13.94 -0.19
N LEU A 249 -30.14 -15.18 0.25
CA LEU A 249 -30.57 -15.66 1.55
C LEU A 249 -29.93 -14.87 2.68
N ALA A 250 -28.64 -14.54 2.56
CA ALA A 250 -27.93 -13.72 3.54
C ALA A 250 -28.56 -12.32 3.66
N ILE A 251 -28.86 -11.68 2.51
CA ILE A 251 -29.51 -10.37 2.47
C ILE A 251 -30.91 -10.44 3.11
N GLU A 252 -31.71 -11.45 2.78
CA GLU A 252 -33.06 -11.63 3.34
C GLU A 252 -33.03 -11.79 4.86
N ILE A 253 -32.07 -12.57 5.39
CA ILE A 253 -31.90 -12.76 6.84
C ILE A 253 -31.54 -11.41 7.52
N VAL A 254 -30.60 -10.67 6.94
CA VAL A 254 -30.19 -9.37 7.50
C VAL A 254 -31.32 -8.36 7.42
N GLN A 255 -32.02 -8.27 6.29
CA GLN A 255 -33.19 -7.39 6.12
C GLN A 255 -34.25 -7.68 7.17
N LYS A 256 -34.59 -8.96 7.38
CA LYS A 256 -35.54 -9.37 8.39
C LYS A 256 -35.12 -8.94 9.80
N ASN A 257 -33.85 -9.14 10.15
CA ASN A 257 -33.33 -8.73 11.47
C ASN A 257 -33.31 -7.21 11.66
N LEU A 258 -33.13 -6.45 10.57
CA LEU A 258 -33.14 -4.99 10.59
C LEU A 258 -34.54 -4.38 10.42
N GLY A 259 -35.60 -5.20 10.23
CA GLY A 259 -36.96 -4.75 10.00
C GLY A 259 -37.15 -4.06 8.63
N ILE A 260 -36.32 -4.39 7.65
CA ILE A 260 -36.40 -3.84 6.29
C ILE A 260 -37.37 -4.67 5.48
N THR A 261 -38.50 -4.10 5.12
CA THR A 261 -39.53 -4.78 4.28
C THR A 261 -39.27 -4.55 2.79
N LYS A 262 -38.62 -3.46 2.41
CA LYS A 262 -38.30 -3.13 1.02
C LYS A 262 -37.02 -2.32 0.96
N ALA A 263 -36.08 -2.75 0.13
CA ALA A 263 -34.86 -1.97 -0.13
C ALA A 263 -35.20 -0.65 -0.84
N GLN A 264 -34.78 0.47 -0.28
CA GLN A 264 -35.03 1.82 -0.81
C GLN A 264 -33.76 2.45 -1.39
N TYR A 265 -32.58 1.85 -1.15
CA TYR A 265 -31.28 2.35 -1.50
C TYR A 265 -30.50 1.36 -2.35
N ASN A 266 -29.39 1.80 -2.94
CA ASN A 266 -28.49 0.92 -3.70
C ASN A 266 -27.93 -0.23 -2.83
N SER A 267 -27.75 0.00 -1.53
CA SER A 267 -27.45 -1.08 -0.60
C SER A 267 -28.75 -1.73 -0.12
N PRO A 268 -28.90 -3.07 -0.27
CA PRO A 268 -30.12 -3.76 0.11
C PRO A 268 -30.38 -3.77 1.63
N ILE A 269 -29.39 -3.44 2.45
CA ILE A 269 -29.48 -3.41 3.90
C ILE A 269 -29.46 -1.97 4.48
N ALA A 270 -29.41 -0.95 3.63
CA ALA A 270 -29.51 0.45 4.07
C ALA A 270 -30.95 0.80 4.44
N ARG A 271 -31.08 1.59 5.50
CA ARG A 271 -32.39 2.09 6.00
C ARG A 271 -32.21 3.46 6.63
N ASP A 272 -33.28 4.25 6.62
CA ASP A 272 -33.36 5.45 7.45
C ASP A 272 -33.70 5.06 8.88
N VAL A 273 -33.00 5.68 9.82
CA VAL A 273 -33.32 5.59 11.25
C VAL A 273 -33.70 6.99 11.70
N GLN A 274 -34.95 7.16 12.09
CA GLN A 274 -35.41 8.41 12.67
C GLN A 274 -35.05 8.42 14.17
N PRO A 275 -34.30 9.42 14.65
CA PRO A 275 -34.01 9.51 16.06
C PRO A 275 -35.28 9.90 16.83
N ASP A 276 -35.50 9.29 17.98
CA ASP A 276 -36.63 9.61 18.86
C ASP A 276 -36.58 11.07 19.34
N LYS A 277 -35.39 11.65 19.41
CA LYS A 277 -35.14 13.02 19.82
C LYS A 277 -33.92 13.60 19.15
N LEU A 278 -34.07 14.77 18.54
CA LEU A 278 -32.92 15.52 18.01
C LEU A 278 -32.19 16.23 19.16
N LEU A 279 -30.89 16.17 19.17
CA LEU A 279 -30.06 16.94 20.08
C LEU A 279 -30.08 18.40 19.63
N SER A 280 -30.33 19.32 20.58
CA SER A 280 -30.29 20.77 20.32
C SER A 280 -28.89 21.34 20.14
N VAL A 281 -27.88 20.58 20.54
CA VAL A 281 -26.45 20.92 20.43
C VAL A 281 -25.68 19.75 19.88
N GLN A 282 -24.71 20.02 19.02
CA GLN A 282 -23.76 18.98 18.53
C GLN A 282 -22.69 18.73 19.61
N PRO A 283 -22.70 17.58 20.29
CA PRO A 283 -21.71 17.27 21.31
C PRO A 283 -20.37 16.87 20.66
N ASN A 284 -19.27 17.13 21.37
CA ASN A 284 -18.00 16.51 21.01
C ASN A 284 -18.07 14.99 21.25
N VAL A 285 -17.47 14.21 20.33
CA VAL A 285 -17.43 12.76 20.40
C VAL A 285 -15.99 12.32 20.66
N VAL A 286 -15.77 11.62 21.77
CA VAL A 286 -14.47 10.98 22.12
C VAL A 286 -14.67 9.48 22.16
N LEU A 287 -14.04 8.77 21.20
CA LEU A 287 -14.05 7.32 21.14
C LEU A 287 -12.72 6.79 21.68
N ILE A 288 -12.76 6.02 22.78
CA ILE A 288 -11.57 5.42 23.39
C ILE A 288 -11.60 3.92 23.17
N ILE A 289 -10.65 3.41 22.37
CA ILE A 289 -10.48 1.98 22.13
C ILE A 289 -9.30 1.51 23.00
N MET A 290 -9.61 0.67 24.00
CA MET A 290 -8.62 0.18 24.96
C MET A 290 -8.08 -1.18 24.54
N GLU A 291 -6.77 -1.27 24.36
CA GLU A 291 -6.07 -2.51 24.03
C GLU A 291 -6.04 -3.47 25.24
N SER A 292 -6.27 -4.75 24.98
CA SER A 292 -6.16 -5.85 25.96
C SER A 292 -7.01 -5.66 27.23
N MET A 293 -8.06 -4.82 27.16
CA MET A 293 -8.96 -4.61 28.29
C MET A 293 -10.02 -5.73 28.34
N SER A 294 -9.86 -6.63 29.28
CA SER A 294 -10.81 -7.70 29.55
C SER A 294 -11.79 -7.30 30.64
N ALA A 295 -13.07 -7.63 30.46
CA ALA A 295 -14.09 -7.46 31.48
C ALA A 295 -13.71 -8.17 32.80
N ALA A 296 -13.00 -9.29 32.75
CA ALA A 296 -12.51 -10.00 33.93
C ALA A 296 -11.56 -9.18 34.83
N LYS A 297 -11.03 -8.07 34.36
CA LYS A 297 -10.20 -7.15 35.17
C LYS A 297 -11.02 -6.12 35.94
N MET A 298 -12.31 -6.01 35.65
CA MET A 298 -13.21 -5.11 36.37
C MET A 298 -13.82 -5.79 37.58
N LYS A 299 -13.87 -5.08 38.71
CA LYS A 299 -14.48 -5.56 39.94
C LYS A 299 -15.96 -5.91 39.76
N ARG A 300 -16.66 -5.11 38.93
CA ARG A 300 -18.04 -5.34 38.49
C ARG A 300 -18.27 -6.73 37.88
N HIS A 301 -17.27 -7.30 37.22
CA HIS A 301 -17.32 -8.63 36.63
C HIS A 301 -16.62 -9.72 37.44
N GLY A 302 -16.37 -9.47 38.71
CA GLY A 302 -15.86 -10.46 39.67
C GLY A 302 -14.35 -10.53 39.80
N SER A 303 -13.61 -9.50 39.35
CA SER A 303 -12.18 -9.41 39.69
C SER A 303 -11.97 -9.37 41.21
N ALA A 304 -11.08 -10.21 41.72
CA ALA A 304 -10.69 -10.20 43.12
C ALA A 304 -9.86 -8.94 43.47
N GLU A 305 -9.14 -8.41 42.49
CA GLU A 305 -8.28 -7.24 42.63
C GLU A 305 -8.95 -5.98 42.07
N GLU A 306 -8.69 -4.84 42.66
CA GLU A 306 -9.21 -3.53 42.22
C GLU A 306 -8.27 -2.92 41.19
N LEU A 307 -8.25 -3.50 39.97
CA LEU A 307 -7.35 -3.10 38.88
C LEU A 307 -7.85 -1.88 38.09
N THR A 308 -9.17 -1.66 38.09
CA THR A 308 -9.82 -0.65 37.25
C THR A 308 -10.83 0.22 38.05
N PRO A 309 -10.42 0.86 39.18
CA PRO A 309 -11.36 1.57 40.05
C PRO A 309 -12.10 2.70 39.36
N PHE A 310 -11.44 3.42 38.47
CA PHE A 310 -12.07 4.49 37.69
C PHE A 310 -13.13 3.95 36.71
N LEU A 311 -12.83 2.87 35.96
CA LEU A 311 -13.79 2.28 35.04
C LEU A 311 -14.98 1.65 35.77
N ASP A 312 -14.76 1.02 36.94
CA ASP A 312 -15.82 0.52 37.78
C ASP A 312 -16.74 1.64 38.28
N SER A 313 -16.15 2.77 38.70
CA SER A 313 -16.90 3.96 39.10
C SER A 313 -17.67 4.57 37.90
N LEU A 314 -17.00 4.70 36.77
CA LEU A 314 -17.61 5.24 35.55
C LEU A 314 -18.79 4.39 35.07
N SER A 315 -18.64 3.05 35.14
CA SER A 315 -19.69 2.11 34.74
C SER A 315 -20.98 2.25 35.55
N ASN A 316 -20.88 2.73 36.78
CA ASN A 316 -22.03 2.97 37.65
C ASN A 316 -22.73 4.31 37.37
N ASN A 317 -22.06 5.25 36.69
CA ASN A 317 -22.52 6.60 36.42
C ASN A 317 -22.74 6.89 34.93
N SER A 318 -22.82 5.85 34.11
CA SER A 318 -22.95 5.95 32.64
C SER A 318 -23.91 4.88 32.11
N ILE A 319 -24.21 4.95 30.81
CA ILE A 319 -24.86 3.83 30.10
C ILE A 319 -23.83 2.73 29.95
N TYR A 320 -24.07 1.61 30.60
CA TYR A 320 -23.18 0.45 30.55
C TYR A 320 -23.84 -0.74 29.85
N PHE A 321 -23.13 -1.32 28.88
CA PHE A 321 -23.60 -2.49 28.16
C PHE A 321 -22.96 -3.74 28.73
N GLU A 322 -23.74 -4.61 29.39
CA GLU A 322 -23.23 -5.82 30.05
C GLU A 322 -22.91 -6.96 29.04
N ASN A 323 -23.65 -7.04 27.96
CA ASN A 323 -23.56 -8.10 26.96
C ASN A 323 -22.94 -7.59 25.66
N ILE A 324 -21.78 -6.92 25.76
CA ILE A 324 -21.00 -6.49 24.61
C ILE A 324 -19.76 -7.35 24.46
N TYR A 325 -19.46 -7.73 23.23
CA TYR A 325 -18.34 -8.60 22.91
C TYR A 325 -17.50 -7.97 21.79
N THR A 326 -16.19 -8.21 21.84
CA THR A 326 -15.31 -7.82 20.74
C THR A 326 -15.64 -8.62 19.47
N ALA A 327 -15.57 -7.96 18.31
CA ALA A 327 -15.82 -8.59 17.02
C ALA A 327 -14.73 -9.59 16.60
N GLY A 328 -13.56 -9.59 17.24
CA GLY A 328 -12.46 -10.51 16.94
C GLY A 328 -11.40 -10.54 18.03
N LYS A 329 -10.47 -11.47 17.92
CA LYS A 329 -9.39 -11.67 18.90
C LYS A 329 -8.20 -10.72 18.70
N HIS A 330 -8.03 -10.17 17.50
CA HIS A 330 -6.91 -9.33 17.16
C HIS A 330 -7.30 -7.84 17.19
N THR A 331 -6.35 -7.00 17.53
CA THR A 331 -6.49 -5.54 17.63
C THR A 331 -7.07 -4.95 16.34
N PHE A 332 -6.54 -5.35 15.19
CA PHE A 332 -7.02 -4.86 13.90
C PHE A 332 -8.51 -5.16 13.66
N ASN A 333 -9.01 -6.31 14.09
CA ASN A 333 -10.42 -6.66 13.95
C ASN A 333 -11.31 -5.78 14.83
N GLY A 334 -10.89 -5.54 16.08
CA GLY A 334 -11.60 -4.66 17.02
C GLY A 334 -11.66 -3.21 16.51
N ILE A 335 -10.53 -2.67 16.07
CA ILE A 335 -10.44 -1.31 15.54
C ILE A 335 -11.28 -1.19 14.26
N PHE A 336 -11.13 -2.11 13.31
CA PHE A 336 -11.87 -2.07 12.05
C PHE A 336 -13.38 -2.12 12.27
N SER A 337 -13.85 -3.06 13.09
CA SER A 337 -15.28 -3.20 13.38
C SER A 337 -15.85 -1.97 14.08
N THR A 338 -15.10 -1.37 14.99
CA THR A 338 -15.54 -0.19 15.73
C THR A 338 -15.60 1.05 14.83
N LEU A 339 -14.58 1.28 14.00
CA LEU A 339 -14.50 2.48 13.18
C LEU A 339 -15.40 2.41 11.93
N PHE A 340 -15.57 1.24 11.34
CA PHE A 340 -16.25 1.08 10.06
C PHE A 340 -17.57 0.30 10.15
N SER A 341 -17.98 -0.11 11.35
CA SER A 341 -19.22 -0.88 11.59
C SER A 341 -19.31 -2.16 10.75
N PHE A 342 -18.16 -2.76 10.42
CA PHE A 342 -18.08 -3.95 9.60
C PHE A 342 -17.63 -5.13 10.46
N PRO A 343 -18.34 -6.26 10.46
CA PRO A 343 -17.95 -7.40 11.29
C PRO A 343 -16.59 -7.94 10.83
N ALA A 344 -15.72 -8.19 11.81
CA ALA A 344 -14.48 -8.91 11.54
C ALA A 344 -14.81 -10.38 11.30
N LEU A 345 -14.60 -10.83 10.06
CA LEU A 345 -14.90 -12.20 9.66
C LEU A 345 -13.62 -13.04 9.73
N TYR A 346 -13.63 -14.06 10.58
CA TYR A 346 -12.54 -15.05 10.74
C TYR A 346 -11.16 -14.43 10.98
N ARG A 347 -10.16 -14.89 10.21
CA ARG A 347 -8.79 -14.41 10.25
C ARG A 347 -8.49 -13.32 9.22
N GLN A 348 -9.49 -12.91 8.46
CA GLN A 348 -9.31 -11.90 7.43
C GLN A 348 -8.81 -10.59 8.05
N HIS A 349 -7.66 -10.13 7.58
CA HIS A 349 -7.07 -8.89 8.02
C HIS A 349 -7.54 -7.75 7.11
N SER A 350 -8.73 -7.21 7.41
CA SER A 350 -9.39 -6.19 6.58
C SER A 350 -8.55 -4.93 6.37
N MET A 351 -7.68 -4.60 7.33
CA MET A 351 -6.78 -3.43 7.25
C MET A 351 -5.61 -3.60 6.28
N LYS A 352 -5.33 -4.83 5.83
CA LYS A 352 -4.28 -5.08 4.81
C LYS A 352 -4.80 -4.92 3.38
N THR A 353 -6.10 -4.84 3.20
CA THR A 353 -6.69 -4.58 1.89
C THR A 353 -6.46 -3.12 1.48
N ASN A 354 -6.36 -2.86 0.17
CA ASN A 354 -6.18 -1.51 -0.35
C ASN A 354 -7.54 -0.78 -0.55
N ASN A 355 -8.56 -1.20 0.19
CA ASN A 355 -9.90 -0.64 0.09
C ASN A 355 -10.03 0.61 0.96
N GLN A 356 -10.78 1.59 0.47
CA GLN A 356 -11.22 2.73 1.25
C GLN A 356 -12.58 2.42 1.87
N TYR A 357 -12.69 2.69 3.16
CA TYR A 357 -13.92 2.48 3.90
C TYR A 357 -14.45 3.79 4.46
N ASN A 358 -15.75 4.00 4.36
CA ASN A 358 -16.43 5.06 5.09
C ASN A 358 -16.74 4.57 6.50
N GLY A 359 -16.38 5.37 7.48
CA GLY A 359 -16.57 5.03 8.88
C GLY A 359 -17.15 6.18 9.70
N ILE A 360 -17.11 6.03 11.03
CA ILE A 360 -17.62 7.05 11.95
C ILE A 360 -16.95 8.41 11.73
N SER A 361 -15.65 8.44 11.47
CA SER A 361 -14.91 9.68 11.21
C SER A 361 -15.39 10.37 9.93
N THR A 362 -15.64 9.62 8.86
CA THR A 362 -16.18 10.15 7.60
C THR A 362 -17.58 10.71 7.80
N SER A 363 -18.42 9.99 8.56
CA SER A 363 -19.78 10.44 8.86
C SER A 363 -19.79 11.72 9.69
N LEU A 364 -18.92 11.83 10.69
CA LEU A 364 -18.81 13.04 11.51
C LEU A 364 -18.26 14.21 10.70
N LEU A 365 -17.24 14.00 9.87
CA LEU A 365 -16.66 15.02 8.99
C LEU A 365 -17.75 15.61 8.05
N ASN A 366 -18.56 14.76 7.44
CA ASN A 366 -19.66 15.17 6.56
C ASN A 366 -20.76 15.97 7.31
N ASN A 367 -20.81 15.87 8.63
CA ASN A 367 -21.70 16.64 9.49
C ASN A 367 -21.03 17.84 10.17
N GLY A 368 -19.88 18.30 9.65
CA GLY A 368 -19.23 19.53 10.09
C GLY A 368 -18.31 19.39 11.31
N TYR A 369 -17.99 18.16 11.74
CA TYR A 369 -16.99 17.92 12.78
C TYR A 369 -15.58 17.94 12.21
N SER A 370 -14.59 18.34 13.00
CA SER A 370 -13.20 17.99 12.79
C SER A 370 -12.92 16.62 13.42
N THR A 371 -12.15 15.78 12.73
CA THR A 371 -11.83 14.43 13.23
C THR A 371 -10.33 14.27 13.41
N THR A 372 -9.91 13.67 14.52
CA THR A 372 -8.51 13.40 14.82
C THR A 372 -8.38 11.99 15.39
N TYR A 373 -7.39 11.23 14.91
CA TYR A 373 -7.05 9.90 15.39
C TYR A 373 -5.72 9.95 16.15
N PHE A 374 -5.74 9.50 17.40
CA PHE A 374 -4.56 9.38 18.24
C PHE A 374 -4.19 7.91 18.41
N THR A 375 -2.91 7.60 18.24
CA THR A 375 -2.36 6.26 18.46
C THR A 375 -0.98 6.34 19.09
N THR A 376 -0.62 5.35 19.86
CA THR A 376 0.74 5.17 20.43
C THR A 376 1.68 4.51 19.43
N HIS A 377 1.16 3.98 18.35
CA HIS A 377 1.92 3.38 17.26
C HIS A 377 2.20 4.40 16.15
N ASP A 378 3.15 4.06 15.28
CA ASP A 378 3.34 4.82 14.04
C ASP A 378 2.15 4.58 13.07
N SER A 379 1.99 5.48 12.09
CA SER A 379 0.93 5.43 11.08
C SER A 379 0.93 4.16 10.20
N GLN A 380 1.88 3.27 10.41
CA GLN A 380 2.07 2.05 9.62
C GLN A 380 1.57 0.80 10.35
N PHE A 381 1.19 0.95 11.60
CA PHE A 381 0.68 -0.17 12.39
C PHE A 381 -0.66 -0.62 11.79
N ASP A 382 -0.67 -1.83 11.26
CA ASP A 382 -1.83 -2.48 10.65
C ASP A 382 -2.56 -1.67 9.56
N ASN A 383 -1.91 -0.66 8.94
CA ASN A 383 -2.48 0.24 7.93
C ASN A 383 -3.68 1.08 8.44
N ILE A 384 -3.68 1.43 9.71
CA ILE A 384 -4.71 2.29 10.32
C ILE A 384 -4.49 3.75 9.92
#